data_bf971bb07a7cd9060e1ddeb5cd117772
#
_entry.id   bf971bb07a7cd9060e1ddeb5cd117772
#
_cell.length_a   1.000
_cell.length_b   1.000
_cell.length_c   1.000
_cell.angle_alpha   90.00
_cell.angle_beta   90.00
_cell.angle_gamma   90.00
#
_symmetry.space_group_name_H-M   'P 1'
#
loop_
_entity.id
_entity.type
_entity.pdbx_description
1 polymer ?
#
loop_
_entity_poly.entity_id
_entity_poly.type
_entity_poly.pdbx_seq_one_letter_code
_entity_poly.pdbx_strand_id
1 'polypeptide(L)'
;NIPAVEVYHAEAEFAFVMSKQAKHVSEADAMDYVFGYVPFFDVSARGMIRRSQLIPKGQHTFSPCGPWITTKDEIPDPYNLQVKSWVNGEARQNYSTGDMGHKIDDQISWVSKYQMLQPGDIIATGTHHDGIGPINVGDTLEIEIEKLGRARFFIKGDSPRKDIEWLAGQNKPAQPVGTPITIV
;
A
#
# COMPACT_ATOMS: atom_id res chain seq x y z
N ASN A 1 18.05 20.21 -0.99
CA ASN A 1 17.36 19.98 -2.27
C ASN A 1 16.88 18.54 -2.28
N ILE A 2 15.57 18.32 -2.05
CA ILE A 2 14.93 17.04 -2.30
C ILE A 2 14.91 16.88 -3.82
N PRO A 3 15.38 15.73 -4.38
CA PRO A 3 15.28 15.48 -5.80
C PRO A 3 13.84 15.65 -6.27
N ALA A 4 13.60 16.24 -7.41
CA ALA A 4 12.27 16.44 -7.94
C ALA A 4 11.55 15.10 -8.09
N VAL A 5 10.36 14.99 -7.51
CA VAL A 5 9.46 13.87 -7.75
C VAL A 5 8.82 14.05 -9.11
N GLU A 6 8.89 13.05 -9.97
CA GLU A 6 8.28 13.11 -11.31
C GLU A 6 6.78 12.83 -11.23
N VAL A 7 6.40 11.82 -10.46
CA VAL A 7 5.01 11.40 -10.30
C VAL A 7 4.82 10.64 -8.98
N TYR A 8 3.61 10.70 -8.44
CA TYR A 8 3.18 9.85 -7.34
C TYR A 8 2.28 8.74 -7.88
N HIS A 9 2.49 7.51 -7.40
CA HIS A 9 1.63 6.37 -7.67
C HIS A 9 0.97 5.91 -6.36
N ALA A 10 -0.24 5.37 -6.44
CA ALA A 10 -0.89 4.65 -5.36
C ALA A 10 -0.89 3.16 -5.70
N GLU A 11 -0.35 2.37 -4.81
CA GLU A 11 -0.29 0.92 -4.86
C GLU A 11 -1.27 0.38 -3.80
N ALA A 12 -2.43 -0.14 -4.26
CA ALA A 12 -3.40 -0.73 -3.36
C ALA A 12 -2.88 -2.08 -2.86
N GLU A 13 -2.89 -2.28 -1.56
CA GLU A 13 -2.31 -3.45 -0.92
C GLU A 13 -3.21 -4.03 0.15
N PHE A 14 -3.14 -5.35 0.30
CA PHE A 14 -3.55 -6.04 1.50
C PHE A 14 -2.42 -5.92 2.52
N ALA A 15 -2.73 -5.62 3.77
CA ALA A 15 -1.75 -5.54 4.83
C ALA A 15 -2.21 -6.31 6.06
N PHE A 16 -1.28 -6.80 6.86
CA PHE A 16 -1.58 -7.44 8.13
C PHE A 16 -0.91 -6.72 9.31
N VAL A 17 -1.53 -6.85 10.48
CA VAL A 17 -1.14 -6.19 11.73
C VAL A 17 -0.62 -7.24 12.70
N MET A 18 0.52 -6.96 13.34
CA MET A 18 1.10 -7.86 14.33
C MET A 18 0.35 -7.80 15.67
N SER A 19 0.10 -8.96 16.28
CA SER A 19 -0.58 -9.07 17.59
C SER A 19 0.38 -9.04 18.79
N LYS A 20 1.61 -9.50 18.60
CA LYS A 20 2.61 -9.65 19.65
C LYS A 20 4.02 -9.48 19.09
N GLN A 21 4.97 -9.28 20.00
CA GLN A 21 6.39 -9.17 19.64
C GLN A 21 6.88 -10.42 18.92
N ALA A 22 7.60 -10.25 17.81
CA ALA A 22 8.11 -11.33 16.98
C ALA A 22 9.59 -11.12 16.65
N LYS A 23 10.40 -12.12 16.98
CA LYS A 23 11.83 -12.19 16.68
C LYS A 23 12.21 -13.64 16.40
N HIS A 24 12.85 -13.88 15.24
CA HIS A 24 13.26 -15.22 14.80
C HIS A 24 12.10 -16.24 14.77
N VAL A 25 10.93 -15.79 14.26
CA VAL A 25 9.73 -16.62 14.17
C VAL A 25 9.86 -17.59 13.00
N SER A 26 9.47 -18.86 13.21
CA SER A 26 9.38 -19.84 12.13
C SER A 26 8.13 -19.59 11.26
N GLU A 27 8.16 -20.02 9.98
CA GLU A 27 6.97 -19.95 9.11
C GLU A 27 5.78 -20.72 9.73
N ALA A 28 6.05 -21.87 10.37
CA ALA A 28 5.02 -22.68 10.99
C ALA A 28 4.26 -21.98 12.13
N ASP A 29 4.93 -21.05 12.84
CA ASP A 29 4.36 -20.31 13.97
C ASP A 29 3.89 -18.90 13.57
N ALA A 30 4.21 -18.44 12.37
CA ALA A 30 4.10 -17.04 11.98
C ALA A 30 2.66 -16.51 12.06
N MET A 31 1.68 -17.29 11.64
CA MET A 31 0.27 -16.88 11.66
C MET A 31 -0.28 -16.64 13.07
N ASP A 32 0.34 -17.17 14.12
CA ASP A 32 -0.02 -16.89 15.52
C ASP A 32 0.36 -15.48 15.97
N TYR A 33 1.14 -14.78 15.18
CA TYR A 33 1.57 -13.40 15.41
C TYR A 33 0.72 -12.37 14.66
N VAL A 34 -0.23 -12.79 13.84
CA VAL A 34 -1.15 -11.91 13.14
C VAL A 34 -2.34 -11.57 14.03
N PHE A 35 -2.63 -10.26 14.18
CA PHE A 35 -3.82 -9.75 14.85
C PHE A 35 -5.01 -9.70 13.89
N GLY A 36 -4.79 -9.17 12.70
CA GLY A 36 -5.83 -8.97 11.69
C GLY A 36 -5.27 -8.31 10.44
N TYR A 37 -6.18 -7.84 9.60
CA TYR A 37 -5.89 -7.35 8.27
C TYR A 37 -6.51 -5.98 8.03
N VAL A 38 -5.89 -5.19 7.16
CA VAL A 38 -6.31 -3.81 6.87
C VAL A 38 -6.04 -3.47 5.41
N PRO A 39 -6.96 -2.76 4.72
CA PRO A 39 -6.67 -2.13 3.44
C PRO A 39 -5.60 -1.05 3.59
N PHE A 40 -4.66 -1.01 2.67
CA PHE A 40 -3.48 -0.15 2.74
C PHE A 40 -3.15 0.41 1.36
N PHE A 41 -2.66 1.65 1.31
CA PHE A 41 -1.99 2.17 0.13
C PHE A 41 -0.51 2.41 0.40
N ASP A 42 0.35 1.84 -0.43
CA ASP A 42 1.75 2.21 -0.51
C ASP A 42 1.90 3.32 -1.56
N VAL A 43 1.89 4.55 -1.09
CA VAL A 43 2.10 5.70 -1.97
C VAL A 43 3.57 5.82 -2.28
N SER A 44 3.89 5.93 -3.56
CA SER A 44 5.25 5.88 -4.04
C SER A 44 5.59 7.09 -4.90
N ALA A 45 6.63 7.83 -4.49
CA ALA A 45 7.22 8.89 -5.31
C ALA A 45 8.16 8.28 -6.36
N ARG A 46 7.96 8.62 -7.62
CA ARG A 46 8.80 8.15 -8.74
C ARG A 46 9.73 9.27 -9.24
N GLY A 47 10.78 8.87 -9.97
CA GLY A 47 11.80 9.80 -10.48
C GLY A 47 12.91 10.13 -9.50
N MET A 48 12.77 9.76 -8.23
CA MET A 48 13.80 9.98 -7.22
C MET A 48 14.94 8.97 -7.33
N ILE A 49 16.15 9.38 -6.92
CA ILE A 49 17.30 8.47 -6.85
C ILE A 49 17.01 7.36 -5.83
N ARG A 50 16.94 6.13 -6.31
CA ARG A 50 16.65 4.95 -5.49
C ARG A 50 17.91 4.41 -4.81
N ARG A 51 18.32 5.06 -3.72
CA ARG A 51 19.34 4.48 -2.82
C ARG A 51 18.74 3.61 -1.73
N SER A 52 17.46 3.83 -1.40
CA SER A 52 16.65 3.01 -0.51
C SER A 52 15.17 3.20 -0.82
N GLN A 53 14.31 2.29 -0.38
CA GLN A 53 12.86 2.44 -0.52
C GLN A 53 12.28 3.43 0.51
N LEU A 54 13.02 3.75 1.57
CA LEU A 54 12.57 4.71 2.58
C LEU A 54 12.23 6.08 1.98
N ILE A 55 13.08 6.60 1.09
CA ILE A 55 12.88 7.95 0.52
C ILE A 55 11.62 8.03 -0.36
N PRO A 56 11.40 7.12 -1.33
CA PRO A 56 10.21 7.19 -2.18
C PRO A 56 8.91 6.74 -1.50
N LYS A 57 8.95 5.93 -0.44
CA LYS A 57 7.77 5.31 0.18
C LYS A 57 7.54 5.73 1.64
N GLY A 58 8.58 5.99 2.40
CA GLY A 58 8.52 6.32 3.83
C GLY A 58 8.25 7.80 4.14
N GLN A 59 7.68 8.57 3.21
CA GLN A 59 7.35 9.97 3.47
C GLN A 59 6.10 10.08 4.36
N HIS A 60 5.98 11.19 5.06
CA HIS A 60 4.83 11.46 5.90
C HIS A 60 3.52 11.31 5.11
N THR A 61 2.54 10.60 5.65
CA THR A 61 1.22 10.31 5.04
C THR A 61 1.21 9.34 3.85
N PHE A 62 2.34 8.72 3.48
CA PHE A 62 2.40 7.81 2.32
C PHE A 62 1.89 6.39 2.59
N SER A 63 1.45 6.12 3.80
CA SER A 63 0.96 4.80 4.23
C SER A 63 -0.46 4.88 4.79
N PRO A 64 -1.44 5.45 4.04
CA PRO A 64 -2.80 5.52 4.54
C PRO A 64 -3.41 4.11 4.59
N CYS A 65 -4.06 3.79 5.69
CA CYS A 65 -4.69 2.49 5.92
C CYS A 65 -6.06 2.65 6.61
N GLY A 66 -6.91 1.66 6.47
CA GLY A 66 -8.24 1.67 7.04
C GLY A 66 -9.30 1.09 6.09
N PRO A 67 -10.61 1.20 6.46
CA PRO A 67 -11.19 2.05 7.51
C PRO A 67 -11.09 1.45 8.92
N TRP A 68 -10.90 0.14 9.03
CA TRP A 68 -10.74 -0.60 10.28
C TRP A 68 -9.81 -1.80 10.09
N ILE A 69 -9.40 -2.42 11.17
CA ILE A 69 -8.70 -3.70 11.18
C ILE A 69 -9.77 -4.80 11.35
N THR A 70 -9.81 -5.74 10.41
CA THR A 70 -10.62 -6.96 10.52
C THR A 70 -9.76 -8.04 11.17
N THR A 71 -10.20 -8.60 12.29
CA THR A 71 -9.44 -9.60 13.04
C THR A 71 -9.28 -10.90 12.26
N LYS A 72 -8.21 -11.65 12.53
CA LYS A 72 -7.87 -12.82 11.71
C LYS A 72 -8.91 -13.95 11.77
N ASP A 73 -9.69 -14.03 12.83
CA ASP A 73 -10.77 -15.02 12.99
C ASP A 73 -11.95 -14.77 12.03
N GLU A 74 -12.17 -13.51 11.61
CA GLU A 74 -13.15 -13.14 10.59
C GLU A 74 -12.66 -13.49 9.16
N ILE A 75 -11.36 -13.72 8.97
CA ILE A 75 -10.72 -14.00 7.68
C ILE A 75 -9.99 -15.34 7.75
N PRO A 76 -10.68 -16.47 7.67
CA PRO A 76 -10.07 -17.80 7.76
C PRO A 76 -9.07 -18.11 6.65
N ASP A 77 -9.28 -17.53 5.47
CA ASP A 77 -8.37 -17.66 4.33
C ASP A 77 -7.99 -16.27 3.79
N PRO A 78 -6.83 -15.73 4.16
CA PRO A 78 -6.37 -14.43 3.69
C PRO A 78 -5.82 -14.46 2.25
N TYR A 79 -5.72 -15.63 1.63
CA TYR A 79 -5.15 -15.81 0.29
C TYR A 79 -6.19 -15.96 -0.81
N ASN A 80 -7.45 -15.63 -0.53
CA ASN A 80 -8.54 -15.71 -1.49
C ASN A 80 -9.50 -14.52 -1.36
N LEU A 81 -8.96 -13.32 -1.31
CA LEU A 81 -9.72 -12.08 -1.21
C LEU A 81 -9.51 -11.23 -2.46
N GLN A 82 -10.58 -10.59 -2.91
CA GLN A 82 -10.50 -9.66 -4.03
C GLN A 82 -10.08 -8.26 -3.52
N VAL A 83 -9.04 -7.70 -4.14
CA VAL A 83 -8.55 -6.33 -3.92
C VAL A 83 -8.93 -5.48 -5.13
N LYS A 84 -9.59 -4.34 -4.88
CA LYS A 84 -9.97 -3.38 -5.92
C LYS A 84 -9.57 -1.97 -5.50
N SER A 85 -9.17 -1.15 -6.47
CA SER A 85 -8.91 0.27 -6.23
C SER A 85 -9.46 1.16 -7.33
N TRP A 86 -9.71 2.42 -6.95
CA TRP A 86 -10.22 3.45 -7.85
C TRP A 86 -9.50 4.78 -7.58
N VAL A 87 -9.38 5.60 -8.61
CA VAL A 87 -8.99 7.00 -8.51
C VAL A 87 -10.09 7.82 -9.16
N ASN A 88 -10.69 8.76 -8.41
CA ASN A 88 -11.83 9.58 -8.86
C ASN A 88 -13.01 8.76 -9.40
N GLY A 89 -13.23 7.56 -8.84
CA GLY A 89 -14.27 6.64 -9.29
C GLY A 89 -13.89 5.79 -10.51
N GLU A 90 -12.76 6.04 -11.16
CA GLU A 90 -12.22 5.22 -12.24
C GLU A 90 -11.49 4.01 -11.69
N ALA A 91 -11.87 2.80 -12.13
CA ALA A 91 -11.24 1.55 -11.70
C ALA A 91 -9.75 1.50 -12.10
N ARG A 92 -8.89 1.12 -11.17
CA ARG A 92 -7.45 1.02 -11.35
C ARG A 92 -6.98 -0.41 -11.22
N GLN A 93 -6.97 -0.97 -10.04
CA GLN A 93 -6.47 -2.31 -9.77
C GLN A 93 -7.63 -3.25 -9.43
N ASN A 94 -7.49 -4.51 -9.84
CA ASN A 94 -8.43 -5.57 -9.54
C ASN A 94 -7.68 -6.92 -9.58
N TYR A 95 -7.33 -7.45 -8.40
CA TYR A 95 -6.52 -8.65 -8.29
C TYR A 95 -6.87 -9.47 -7.04
N SER A 96 -6.36 -10.68 -6.93
CA SER A 96 -6.56 -11.57 -5.79
C SER A 96 -5.35 -11.53 -4.85
N THR A 97 -5.59 -11.60 -3.53
CA THR A 97 -4.52 -11.86 -2.55
C THR A 97 -3.83 -13.21 -2.78
N GLY A 98 -4.45 -14.11 -3.54
CA GLY A 98 -3.86 -15.38 -3.98
C GLY A 98 -2.62 -15.21 -4.84
N ASP A 99 -2.51 -14.08 -5.56
CA ASP A 99 -1.37 -13.75 -6.44
C ASP A 99 -0.11 -13.30 -5.67
N MET A 100 -0.20 -13.21 -4.34
CA MET A 100 0.90 -12.83 -3.46
C MET A 100 2.10 -13.77 -3.64
N GLY A 101 3.24 -13.19 -4.03
CA GLY A 101 4.47 -13.93 -4.31
C GLY A 101 5.12 -14.52 -3.07
N HIS A 102 5.09 -13.78 -1.95
CA HIS A 102 5.54 -14.22 -0.64
C HIS A 102 4.34 -14.25 0.30
N LYS A 103 4.03 -15.39 0.88
CA LYS A 103 2.91 -15.55 1.81
C LYS A 103 3.20 -14.85 3.14
N ILE A 104 2.18 -14.60 3.95
CA ILE A 104 2.29 -13.86 5.22
C ILE A 104 3.27 -14.53 6.19
N ASP A 105 3.22 -15.85 6.27
CA ASP A 105 4.11 -16.68 7.10
C ASP A 105 5.57 -16.52 6.70
N ASP A 106 5.89 -16.59 5.40
CA ASP A 106 7.23 -16.33 4.86
C ASP A 106 7.67 -14.90 5.17
N GLN A 107 6.79 -13.90 4.95
CA GLN A 107 7.12 -12.49 5.23
C GLN A 107 7.44 -12.26 6.71
N ILE A 108 6.65 -12.78 7.66
CA ILE A 108 6.90 -12.66 9.09
C ILE A 108 8.20 -13.37 9.47
N SER A 109 8.39 -14.60 8.98
CA SER A 109 9.60 -15.37 9.23
C SER A 109 10.83 -14.62 8.74
N TRP A 110 10.79 -14.09 7.53
CA TRP A 110 11.91 -13.36 6.94
C TRP A 110 12.22 -12.06 7.67
N VAL A 111 11.22 -11.19 7.88
CA VAL A 111 11.42 -9.88 8.53
C VAL A 111 11.89 -10.05 9.96
N SER A 112 11.32 -11.00 10.72
CA SER A 112 11.68 -11.23 12.10
C SER A 112 13.11 -11.74 12.32
N LYS A 113 13.80 -12.20 11.27
CA LYS A 113 15.24 -12.52 11.34
C LYS A 113 16.10 -11.28 11.56
N TYR A 114 15.71 -10.16 10.97
CA TYR A 114 16.50 -8.92 10.95
C TYR A 114 15.96 -7.86 11.92
N GLN A 115 14.65 -7.75 12.04
CA GLN A 115 13.98 -6.77 12.88
C GLN A 115 13.13 -7.45 13.96
N MET A 116 12.98 -6.79 15.08
CA MET A 116 12.02 -7.17 16.10
C MET A 116 10.71 -6.48 15.79
N LEU A 117 9.71 -7.24 15.33
CA LEU A 117 8.37 -6.73 15.11
C LEU A 117 7.65 -6.54 16.45
N GLN A 118 6.84 -5.49 16.54
CA GLN A 118 6.10 -5.10 17.72
C GLN A 118 4.58 -5.28 17.51
N PRO A 119 3.80 -5.43 18.60
CA PRO A 119 2.34 -5.35 18.48
C PRO A 119 1.92 -4.04 17.81
N GLY A 120 1.05 -4.13 16.81
CA GLY A 120 0.59 -2.97 16.05
C GLY A 120 1.44 -2.62 14.84
N ASP A 121 2.60 -3.25 14.63
CA ASP A 121 3.33 -3.10 13.37
C ASP A 121 2.46 -3.59 12.20
N ILE A 122 2.48 -2.83 11.11
CA ILE A 122 1.75 -3.14 9.88
C ILE A 122 2.76 -3.57 8.82
N ILE A 123 2.49 -4.71 8.19
CA ILE A 123 3.27 -5.21 7.05
C ILE A 123 2.37 -5.23 5.83
N ALA A 124 2.72 -4.44 4.83
CA ALA A 124 2.08 -4.41 3.53
C ALA A 124 2.65 -5.51 2.64
N THR A 125 1.78 -6.25 1.95
CA THR A 125 2.16 -7.52 1.30
C THR A 125 2.60 -7.36 -0.15
N GLY A 126 2.63 -6.13 -0.64
CA GLY A 126 2.88 -5.81 -2.04
C GLY A 126 1.60 -5.74 -2.87
N THR A 127 1.72 -5.19 -4.05
CA THR A 127 0.61 -4.91 -4.96
C THR A 127 0.79 -5.63 -6.30
N HIS A 128 -0.32 -5.90 -6.99
CA HIS A 128 -0.29 -6.27 -8.41
C HIS A 128 0.01 -5.05 -9.26
N HIS A 129 0.90 -5.16 -10.27
CA HIS A 129 1.37 -3.99 -11.02
C HIS A 129 0.38 -3.45 -12.05
N ASP A 130 -0.58 -4.27 -12.53
CA ASP A 130 -1.60 -3.77 -13.45
C ASP A 130 -2.50 -2.75 -12.77
N GLY A 131 -2.75 -1.64 -13.44
CA GLY A 131 -3.60 -0.55 -12.96
C GLY A 131 -2.92 0.43 -12.02
N ILE A 132 -1.64 0.23 -11.63
CA ILE A 132 -0.88 1.28 -10.95
C ILE A 132 -0.76 2.48 -11.90
N GLY A 133 -1.10 3.65 -11.39
CA GLY A 133 -1.05 4.86 -12.20
C GLY A 133 -0.84 6.12 -11.36
N PRO A 134 -0.66 7.27 -12.02
CA PRO A 134 -0.43 8.53 -11.36
C PRO A 134 -1.61 8.96 -10.51
N ILE A 135 -1.29 9.67 -9.43
CA ILE A 135 -2.23 10.35 -8.56
C ILE A 135 -1.81 11.82 -8.39
N ASN A 136 -2.77 12.71 -8.20
CA ASN A 136 -2.57 14.14 -8.15
C ASN A 136 -3.26 14.77 -6.94
N VAL A 137 -2.83 15.96 -6.57
CA VAL A 137 -3.56 16.78 -5.58
C VAL A 137 -4.98 17.03 -6.07
N GLY A 138 -5.96 16.79 -5.19
CA GLY A 138 -7.38 16.87 -5.47
C GLY A 138 -8.02 15.52 -5.84
N ASP A 139 -7.23 14.50 -6.12
CA ASP A 139 -7.76 13.16 -6.38
C ASP A 139 -8.31 12.49 -5.11
N THR A 140 -9.25 11.60 -5.35
CA THR A 140 -9.81 10.69 -4.35
C THR A 140 -9.32 9.28 -4.64
N LEU A 141 -8.69 8.65 -3.66
CA LEU A 141 -8.29 7.24 -3.70
C LEU A 141 -9.33 6.39 -2.98
N GLU A 142 -9.67 5.26 -3.55
CA GLU A 142 -10.51 4.27 -2.88
C GLU A 142 -9.89 2.89 -3.03
N ILE A 143 -9.95 2.12 -1.95
CA ILE A 143 -9.57 0.71 -1.92
C ILE A 143 -10.70 -0.08 -1.27
N GLU A 144 -11.02 -1.21 -1.84
CA GLU A 144 -11.94 -2.19 -1.28
C GLU A 144 -11.27 -3.56 -1.29
N ILE A 145 -11.29 -4.20 -0.14
CA ILE A 145 -10.86 -5.59 -0.01
C ILE A 145 -12.03 -6.39 0.51
N GLU A 146 -12.30 -7.50 -0.16
CA GLU A 146 -13.38 -8.41 0.21
C GLU A 146 -13.31 -8.73 1.71
N LYS A 147 -14.44 -8.61 2.41
CA LYS A 147 -14.61 -8.77 3.87
C LYS A 147 -13.90 -7.73 4.75
N LEU A 148 -12.99 -6.92 4.21
CA LEU A 148 -12.31 -5.86 4.97
C LEU A 148 -12.98 -4.49 4.80
N GLY A 149 -13.91 -4.36 3.84
CA GLY A 149 -14.62 -3.12 3.57
C GLY A 149 -13.91 -2.19 2.59
N ARG A 150 -14.43 -0.97 2.48
CA ARG A 150 -13.97 0.06 1.54
C ARG A 150 -13.51 1.30 2.29
N ALA A 151 -12.32 1.77 1.97
CA ALA A 151 -11.74 3.02 2.48
C ALA A 151 -11.64 4.06 1.37
N ARG A 152 -11.74 5.34 1.76
CA ARG A 152 -11.57 6.48 0.86
C ARG A 152 -10.60 7.47 1.48
N PHE A 153 -9.63 7.92 0.68
CA PHE A 153 -8.62 8.90 1.06
C PHE A 153 -8.59 10.05 0.06
N PHE A 154 -8.23 11.24 0.54
CA PHE A 154 -8.17 12.44 -0.28
C PHE A 154 -6.73 12.93 -0.38
N ILE A 155 -6.28 13.24 -1.60
CA ILE A 155 -4.94 13.75 -1.83
C ILE A 155 -4.96 15.26 -1.70
N LYS A 156 -4.18 15.80 -0.76
CA LYS A 156 -4.04 17.23 -0.51
C LYS A 156 -2.62 17.70 -0.78
N GLY A 157 -2.46 18.97 -1.08
CA GLY A 157 -1.19 19.64 -1.32
C GLY A 157 -1.40 21.06 -1.78
N ASP A 158 -0.31 21.81 -1.91
CA ASP A 158 -0.36 23.26 -2.20
C ASP A 158 -0.68 23.59 -3.66
N SER A 159 -0.46 22.64 -4.58
CA SER A 159 -0.70 22.85 -6.01
C SER A 159 -1.38 21.65 -6.63
N PRO A 160 -2.65 21.76 -7.04
CA PRO A 160 -3.30 20.71 -7.81
C PRO A 160 -2.61 20.58 -9.17
N ARG A 161 -2.18 19.37 -9.52
CA ARG A 161 -1.72 19.06 -10.88
C ARG A 161 -2.90 18.54 -11.68
N LYS A 162 -3.24 19.28 -12.73
CA LYS A 162 -4.31 18.91 -13.66
C LYS A 162 -3.77 18.39 -15.00
N ASP A 163 -2.45 18.37 -15.15
CA ASP A 163 -1.74 18.07 -16.39
C ASP A 163 -1.29 16.62 -16.51
N ILE A 164 -1.53 15.80 -15.48
CA ILE A 164 -1.22 14.38 -15.50
C ILE A 164 -2.52 13.59 -15.59
N GLU A 165 -2.76 13.04 -16.76
CA GLU A 165 -3.87 12.12 -17.01
C GLU A 165 -3.37 10.67 -16.90
N TRP A 166 -4.15 9.85 -16.25
CA TRP A 166 -3.94 8.41 -16.30
C TRP A 166 -4.44 7.87 -17.64
N LEU A 167 -3.56 7.19 -18.34
CA LEU A 167 -3.91 6.49 -19.58
C LEU A 167 -3.79 5.00 -19.33
N ALA A 168 -4.90 4.29 -19.34
CA ALA A 168 -4.98 2.85 -19.15
C ALA A 168 -3.93 2.13 -20.02
N GLY A 169 -3.08 1.33 -19.38
CA GLY A 169 -2.03 0.55 -20.04
C GLY A 169 -0.80 1.33 -20.51
N GLN A 170 -0.61 2.59 -20.12
CA GLN A 170 0.57 3.37 -20.46
C GLN A 170 1.26 3.93 -19.22
N ASN A 171 2.40 3.37 -18.86
CA ASN A 171 3.35 3.99 -17.94
C ASN A 171 4.08 5.15 -18.65
N LYS A 172 3.44 6.28 -18.87
CA LYS A 172 4.13 7.46 -19.36
C LYS A 172 4.80 8.19 -18.20
N PRO A 173 6.08 8.58 -18.33
CA PRO A 173 6.73 9.43 -17.34
C PRO A 173 5.96 10.76 -17.24
N ALA A 174 5.60 11.11 -16.01
CA ALA A 174 4.96 12.39 -15.75
C ALA A 174 5.99 13.52 -15.76
N GLN A 175 5.50 14.73 -16.00
CA GLN A 175 6.31 15.95 -15.85
C GLN A 175 6.75 16.12 -14.38
N PRO A 176 7.90 16.73 -14.11
CA PRO A 176 8.41 16.91 -12.76
C PRO A 176 7.39 17.57 -11.83
N VAL A 177 7.22 17.02 -10.65
CA VAL A 177 6.34 17.57 -9.61
C VAL A 177 7.16 18.45 -8.68
N GLY A 178 6.78 19.70 -8.55
CA GLY A 178 7.44 20.64 -7.65
C GLY A 178 6.94 20.63 -6.20
N THR A 179 5.79 20.02 -5.91
CA THR A 179 5.11 20.20 -4.63
C THR A 179 4.86 18.88 -3.92
N PRO A 180 5.12 18.80 -2.59
CA PRO A 180 4.75 17.65 -1.78
C PRO A 180 3.24 17.42 -1.78
N ILE A 181 2.82 16.15 -1.66
CA ILE A 181 1.42 15.75 -1.44
C ILE A 181 1.24 15.26 0.00
N THR A 182 0.01 15.39 0.48
CA THR A 182 -0.45 14.82 1.76
C THR A 182 -1.70 13.99 1.49
N ILE A 183 -1.80 12.82 2.13
CA ILE A 183 -2.96 11.95 2.04
C ILE A 183 -3.67 11.97 3.41
N VAL A 184 -4.98 12.17 3.40
CA VAL A 184 -5.85 12.23 4.58
C VAL A 184 -7.10 11.38 4.40
#